data_44da6136681262bf87d4026dfe0b76a7
#
_entry.id   44da6136681262bf87d4026dfe0b76a7
#
_cell.length_a   1.000
_cell.length_b   1.000
_cell.length_c   1.000
_cell.angle_alpha   90.00
_cell.angle_beta   90.00
_cell.angle_gamma   90.00
#
_symmetry.space_group_name_H-M   'P 1'
#
loop_
_entity.id
_entity.type
_entity.pdbx_description
1 polymer ?
#
loop_
_entity_poly.entity_id
_entity_poly.type
_entity_poly.pdbx_seq_one_letter_code
_entity_poly.pdbx_strand_id
1 'polypeptide(L)'
;MTARLIALCFDASDALALARFWAEALGWHIEDEAAAEVALVPTDSTRFRIVFLPAPTEKVEKNRIHLDLTTSSIDDQAEMFRRLLLRGARHVDIGQGPDETHVLADPEDNELCIIEPENSFLAGCERLGSITCDGSRATGYFWSAALGWPLVWDQDDETAIRAPDGTGPFITWGKPVLPKVMKNRLHLHLAPEGDTDQQEAVARLVSVGATRVDAGRGDVDRVVLTDPDGNEFCVLREG
;
A
#
# COMPACT_ATOMS: atom_id res chain seq x y z
N MET A 1 19.79 -1.34 12.35
CA MET A 1 19.49 -1.85 11.01
C MET A 1 17.99 -1.84 10.83
N THR A 2 17.51 -1.46 9.68
CA THR A 2 16.10 -1.28 9.32
C THR A 2 15.64 -2.43 8.43
N ALA A 3 14.35 -2.59 8.22
CA ALA A 3 13.84 -3.47 7.19
C ALA A 3 13.57 -2.64 5.91
N ARG A 4 13.64 -3.27 4.76
CA ARG A 4 13.40 -2.64 3.46
C ARG A 4 12.00 -3.00 2.97
N LEU A 5 11.22 -2.00 2.55
CA LEU A 5 9.96 -2.23 1.85
C LEU A 5 10.25 -2.80 0.45
N ILE A 6 9.70 -3.97 0.14
CA ILE A 6 9.94 -4.66 -1.14
C ILE A 6 8.69 -4.80 -1.98
N ALA A 7 7.50 -4.87 -1.35
CA ALA A 7 6.25 -4.92 -2.09
C ALA A 7 5.07 -4.38 -1.29
N LEU A 8 4.09 -3.82 -2.00
CA LEU A 8 2.72 -3.72 -1.57
C LEU A 8 1.96 -4.88 -2.22
N CYS A 9 1.30 -5.70 -1.42
CA CYS A 9 0.58 -6.88 -1.90
C CYS A 9 -0.92 -6.67 -1.87
N PHE A 10 -1.59 -7.16 -2.90
CA PHE A 10 -3.05 -7.25 -3.01
C PHE A 10 -3.46 -8.71 -3.02
N ASP A 11 -4.30 -9.13 -2.09
CA ASP A 11 -5.05 -10.38 -2.22
C ASP A 11 -6.07 -10.22 -3.36
N ALA A 12 -6.02 -11.06 -4.37
CA ALA A 12 -6.81 -10.93 -5.59
C ALA A 12 -7.51 -12.25 -5.97
N SER A 13 -8.73 -12.13 -6.48
CA SER A 13 -9.47 -13.27 -7.05
C SER A 13 -8.97 -13.60 -8.46
N ASP A 14 -8.67 -12.57 -9.25
CA ASP A 14 -8.00 -12.66 -10.55
C ASP A 14 -6.77 -11.76 -10.59
N ALA A 15 -5.63 -12.31 -10.16
CA ALA A 15 -4.37 -11.57 -10.01
C ALA A 15 -3.93 -10.91 -11.33
N LEU A 16 -4.10 -11.57 -12.48
CA LEU A 16 -3.69 -11.01 -13.76
C LEU A 16 -4.61 -9.89 -14.25
N ALA A 17 -5.93 -10.06 -14.10
CA ALA A 17 -6.88 -9.02 -14.49
C ALA A 17 -6.69 -7.77 -13.64
N LEU A 18 -6.50 -7.94 -12.32
CA LEU A 18 -6.26 -6.83 -11.40
C LEU A 18 -4.91 -6.16 -11.67
N ALA A 19 -3.86 -6.94 -11.95
CA ALA A 19 -2.55 -6.40 -12.33
C ALA A 19 -2.62 -5.56 -13.61
N ARG A 20 -3.38 -5.99 -14.62
CA ARG A 20 -3.57 -5.21 -15.86
C ARG A 20 -4.29 -3.88 -15.62
N PHE A 21 -5.27 -3.85 -14.70
CA PHE A 21 -5.91 -2.60 -14.29
C PHE A 21 -4.90 -1.63 -13.66
N TRP A 22 -4.15 -2.11 -12.67
CA TRP A 22 -3.17 -1.28 -11.95
C TRP A 22 -1.94 -0.91 -12.80
N ALA A 23 -1.53 -1.76 -13.73
CA ALA A 23 -0.49 -1.43 -14.72
C ALA A 23 -0.89 -0.21 -15.54
N GLU A 24 -2.15 -0.13 -15.98
CA GLU A 24 -2.67 1.03 -16.69
C GLU A 24 -2.84 2.26 -15.80
N ALA A 25 -3.30 2.07 -14.57
CA ALA A 25 -3.48 3.17 -13.61
C ALA A 25 -2.16 3.89 -13.30
N LEU A 26 -1.09 3.11 -13.07
CA LEU A 26 0.23 3.60 -12.65
C LEU A 26 1.19 3.87 -13.82
N GLY A 27 0.94 3.29 -14.99
CA GLY A 27 1.91 3.29 -16.09
C GLY A 27 3.09 2.33 -15.86
N TRP A 28 2.93 1.37 -14.94
CA TRP A 28 3.94 0.35 -14.63
C TRP A 28 3.76 -0.88 -15.53
N HIS A 29 4.77 -1.75 -15.60
CA HIS A 29 4.69 -2.94 -16.44
C HIS A 29 4.59 -4.24 -15.62
N ILE A 30 3.92 -5.24 -16.18
CA ILE A 30 3.82 -6.58 -15.62
C ILE A 30 5.11 -7.32 -15.93
N GLU A 31 5.75 -7.92 -14.92
CA GLU A 31 7.03 -8.64 -15.07
C GLU A 31 6.83 -9.98 -15.79
N ASP A 32 5.82 -10.77 -15.38
CA ASP A 32 5.45 -12.05 -15.98
C ASP A 32 3.94 -12.30 -15.85
N GLU A 33 3.25 -12.32 -16.98
CA GLU A 33 1.79 -12.58 -17.01
C GLU A 33 1.43 -14.06 -16.78
N ALA A 34 2.38 -14.98 -16.86
CA ALA A 34 2.15 -16.41 -16.66
C ALA A 34 2.40 -16.85 -15.21
N ALA A 35 2.97 -15.98 -14.38
CA ALA A 35 3.22 -16.27 -12.98
C ALA A 35 1.92 -16.41 -12.18
N ALA A 36 1.91 -17.28 -11.17
CA ALA A 36 0.78 -17.38 -10.24
C ALA A 36 0.62 -16.10 -9.41
N GLU A 37 1.72 -15.52 -8.94
CA GLU A 37 1.78 -14.21 -8.31
C GLU A 37 2.24 -13.19 -9.35
N VAL A 38 1.40 -12.23 -9.68
CA VAL A 38 1.68 -11.26 -10.74
C VAL A 38 2.27 -9.98 -10.14
N ALA A 39 3.45 -9.61 -10.59
CA ALA A 39 4.15 -8.42 -10.11
C ALA A 39 4.12 -7.27 -11.11
N LEU A 40 3.84 -6.06 -10.62
CA LEU A 40 4.08 -4.81 -11.32
C LEU A 40 5.42 -4.23 -10.88
N VAL A 41 6.26 -3.96 -11.88
CA VAL A 41 7.56 -3.31 -11.69
C VAL A 41 7.43 -1.83 -12.02
N PRO A 42 7.89 -0.93 -11.12
CA PRO A 42 7.87 0.50 -11.35
C PRO A 42 8.66 0.90 -12.60
N THR A 43 8.14 1.89 -13.32
CA THR A 43 8.83 2.58 -14.42
C THR A 43 9.37 3.96 -13.99
N ASP A 44 9.13 4.31 -12.73
CA ASP A 44 9.51 5.56 -12.09
C ASP A 44 10.54 5.32 -10.96
N SER A 45 10.69 6.28 -10.05
CA SER A 45 11.66 6.20 -8.94
C SER A 45 11.22 5.34 -7.74
N THR A 46 10.04 4.72 -7.78
CA THR A 46 9.55 3.83 -6.73
C THR A 46 10.42 2.58 -6.60
N ARG A 47 10.76 2.20 -5.36
CA ARG A 47 11.74 1.14 -5.09
C ARG A 47 11.14 -0.18 -4.61
N PHE A 48 9.84 -0.32 -4.69
CA PHE A 48 9.11 -1.55 -4.34
C PHE A 48 8.16 -1.91 -5.47
N ARG A 49 7.71 -3.14 -5.47
CA ARG A 49 6.76 -3.69 -6.44
C ARG A 49 5.34 -3.62 -5.90
N ILE A 50 4.35 -3.75 -6.78
CA ILE A 50 3.01 -4.18 -6.38
C ILE A 50 2.85 -5.62 -6.81
N VAL A 51 2.42 -6.50 -5.90
CA VAL A 51 2.26 -7.94 -6.16
C VAL A 51 0.81 -8.34 -5.91
N PHE A 52 0.20 -9.00 -6.88
CA PHE A 52 -1.14 -9.53 -6.80
C PHE A 52 -1.06 -11.02 -6.47
N LEU A 53 -1.54 -11.36 -5.27
CA LEU A 53 -1.49 -12.72 -4.73
C LEU A 53 -2.83 -13.42 -4.98
N PRO A 54 -2.86 -14.63 -5.56
CA PRO A 54 -4.11 -15.35 -5.73
C PRO A 54 -4.65 -15.79 -4.36
N ALA A 55 -5.58 -15.01 -3.85
CA ALA A 55 -6.23 -15.23 -2.56
C ALA A 55 -7.68 -14.72 -2.67
N PRO A 56 -8.64 -15.59 -3.03
CA PRO A 56 -10.03 -15.19 -3.16
C PRO A 56 -10.62 -14.90 -1.77
N THR A 57 -10.64 -13.64 -1.41
CA THR A 57 -11.25 -13.14 -0.16
C THR A 57 -12.42 -12.23 -0.52
N GLU A 58 -13.60 -12.56 0.04
CA GLU A 58 -14.75 -11.66 -0.08
C GLU A 58 -14.46 -10.36 0.67
N LYS A 59 -14.69 -9.22 0.03
CA LYS A 59 -14.58 -7.92 0.66
C LYS A 59 -15.86 -7.62 1.43
N VAL A 60 -15.76 -7.49 2.76
CA VAL A 60 -16.89 -7.23 3.65
C VAL A 60 -16.87 -5.84 4.27
N GLU A 61 -15.74 -5.13 4.19
CA GLU A 61 -15.58 -3.76 4.71
C GLU A 61 -14.64 -2.95 3.82
N LYS A 62 -14.57 -1.64 4.06
CA LYS A 62 -13.59 -0.74 3.44
C LYS A 62 -12.16 -1.22 3.75
N ASN A 63 -11.29 -1.18 2.75
CA ASN A 63 -9.88 -1.47 2.98
C ASN A 63 -9.27 -0.42 3.92
N ARG A 64 -8.36 -0.84 4.79
CA ARG A 64 -7.58 0.05 5.63
C ARG A 64 -6.40 0.68 4.90
N ILE A 65 -6.10 0.21 3.71
CA ILE A 65 -5.05 0.72 2.84
C ILE A 65 -5.68 1.01 1.49
N HIS A 66 -5.46 2.21 0.96
CA HIS A 66 -5.80 2.58 -0.41
C HIS A 66 -4.66 3.38 -1.04
N LEU A 67 -4.72 3.56 -2.35
CA LEU A 67 -3.72 4.28 -3.11
C LEU A 67 -4.26 5.61 -3.61
N ASP A 68 -3.46 6.66 -3.46
CA ASP A 68 -3.74 7.98 -4.01
C ASP A 68 -2.90 8.19 -5.26
N LEU A 69 -3.55 8.42 -6.38
CA LEU A 69 -2.94 8.64 -7.68
C LEU A 69 -2.91 10.13 -8.00
N THR A 70 -1.72 10.66 -8.24
CA THR A 70 -1.53 12.07 -8.60
C THR A 70 -1.88 12.31 -10.06
N THR A 71 -2.28 13.55 -10.34
CA THR A 71 -2.52 14.04 -11.70
C THR A 71 -1.74 15.33 -11.95
N SER A 72 -1.35 15.56 -13.20
CA SER A 72 -0.51 16.71 -13.59
C SER A 72 -1.32 17.91 -14.05
N SER A 73 -2.62 17.73 -14.35
CA SER A 73 -3.55 18.76 -14.79
C SER A 73 -4.99 18.27 -14.66
N ILE A 74 -5.94 19.18 -14.74
CA ILE A 74 -7.39 18.84 -14.78
C ILE A 74 -7.70 17.91 -15.96
N ASP A 75 -7.06 18.12 -17.12
CA ASP A 75 -7.26 17.26 -18.29
C ASP A 75 -6.71 15.85 -18.04
N ASP A 76 -5.54 15.73 -17.40
CA ASP A 76 -4.96 14.44 -17.00
C ASP A 76 -5.85 13.72 -15.99
N GLN A 77 -6.42 14.46 -15.04
CA GLN A 77 -7.36 13.90 -14.06
C GLN A 77 -8.63 13.36 -14.74
N ALA A 78 -9.24 14.15 -15.61
CA ALA A 78 -10.43 13.74 -16.36
C ALA A 78 -10.16 12.52 -17.25
N GLU A 79 -9.01 12.48 -17.92
CA GLU A 79 -8.61 11.35 -18.77
C GLU A 79 -8.32 10.10 -17.92
N MET A 80 -7.72 10.23 -16.73
CA MET A 80 -7.52 9.13 -15.82
C MET A 80 -8.85 8.53 -15.36
N PHE A 81 -9.81 9.35 -14.93
CA PHE A 81 -11.16 8.88 -14.59
C PHE A 81 -11.78 8.10 -15.74
N ARG A 82 -11.81 8.71 -16.93
CA ARG A 82 -12.40 8.08 -18.12
C ARG A 82 -11.75 6.72 -18.41
N ARG A 83 -10.43 6.64 -18.36
CA ARG A 83 -9.65 5.44 -18.65
C ARG A 83 -9.91 4.34 -17.63
N LEU A 84 -9.88 4.65 -16.32
CA LEU A 84 -10.09 3.66 -15.28
C LEU A 84 -11.54 3.15 -15.25
N LEU A 85 -12.52 4.00 -15.47
CA LEU A 85 -13.93 3.58 -15.60
C LEU A 85 -14.13 2.62 -16.79
N LEU A 86 -13.46 2.85 -17.92
CA LEU A 86 -13.48 1.94 -19.07
C LEU A 86 -12.80 0.59 -18.78
N ARG A 87 -11.92 0.54 -17.79
CA ARG A 87 -11.22 -0.67 -17.31
C ARG A 87 -11.95 -1.38 -16.16
N GLY A 88 -13.16 -0.92 -15.82
CA GLY A 88 -13.99 -1.59 -14.82
C GLY A 88 -13.96 -0.98 -13.43
N ALA A 89 -13.29 0.16 -13.24
CA ALA A 89 -13.44 0.92 -12.02
C ALA A 89 -14.88 1.48 -11.89
N ARG A 90 -15.30 1.76 -10.68
CA ARG A 90 -16.60 2.37 -10.40
C ARG A 90 -16.46 3.43 -9.30
N HIS A 91 -17.29 4.45 -9.36
CA HIS A 91 -17.41 5.41 -8.27
C HIS A 91 -17.95 4.74 -7.00
N VAL A 92 -17.36 5.07 -5.86
CA VAL A 92 -17.82 4.59 -4.55
C VAL A 92 -17.89 5.73 -3.56
N ASP A 93 -18.87 5.66 -2.67
CA ASP A 93 -19.00 6.54 -1.51
C ASP A 93 -18.52 5.73 -0.28
N ILE A 94 -17.47 6.18 0.34
CA ILE A 94 -16.89 5.61 1.59
C ILE A 94 -17.12 6.53 2.79
N GLY A 95 -18.09 7.45 2.68
CA GLY A 95 -18.47 8.42 3.69
C GLY A 95 -17.99 9.85 3.42
N GLN A 96 -17.40 10.13 2.25
CA GLN A 96 -16.98 11.47 1.84
C GLN A 96 -18.16 12.35 1.37
N GLY A 97 -19.29 11.73 0.98
CA GLY A 97 -20.48 12.40 0.50
C GLY A 97 -20.55 12.48 -1.04
N PRO A 98 -21.75 12.85 -1.58
CA PRO A 98 -22.04 12.74 -3.01
C PRO A 98 -21.29 13.75 -3.89
N ASP A 99 -20.76 14.81 -3.30
CA ASP A 99 -20.05 15.87 -4.04
C ASP A 99 -18.56 15.55 -4.24
N GLU A 100 -18.02 14.58 -3.50
CA GLU A 100 -16.64 14.14 -3.62
C GLU A 100 -16.54 12.90 -4.53
N THR A 101 -16.34 13.12 -5.81
CA THR A 101 -16.31 12.08 -6.85
C THR A 101 -14.92 11.47 -7.08
N HIS A 102 -13.93 11.83 -6.26
CA HIS A 102 -12.53 11.44 -6.46
C HIS A 102 -12.21 10.01 -6.06
N VAL A 103 -13.13 9.32 -5.39
CA VAL A 103 -12.94 7.95 -4.94
C VAL A 103 -13.51 6.95 -5.92
N LEU A 104 -12.68 6.04 -6.37
CA LEU A 104 -13.05 4.89 -7.19
C LEU A 104 -12.81 3.59 -6.43
N ALA A 105 -13.44 2.52 -6.88
CA ALA A 105 -13.05 1.15 -6.60
C ALA A 105 -12.52 0.51 -7.89
N ASP A 106 -11.49 -0.31 -7.77
CA ASP A 106 -10.97 -1.15 -8.84
C ASP A 106 -11.94 -2.32 -9.17
N PRO A 107 -11.67 -3.18 -10.15
CA PRO A 107 -12.56 -4.30 -10.51
C PRO A 107 -12.83 -5.30 -9.39
N GLU A 108 -12.00 -5.34 -8.35
CA GLU A 108 -12.18 -6.18 -7.18
C GLU A 108 -12.56 -5.40 -5.90
N ASP A 109 -13.10 -4.19 -6.09
CA ASP A 109 -13.61 -3.33 -5.02
C ASP A 109 -12.54 -2.72 -4.10
N ASN A 110 -11.25 -2.69 -4.48
CA ASN A 110 -10.25 -1.97 -3.70
C ASN A 110 -10.36 -0.47 -3.99
N GLU A 111 -10.45 0.34 -2.94
CA GLU A 111 -10.57 1.78 -3.04
C GLU A 111 -9.27 2.42 -3.54
N LEU A 112 -9.41 3.47 -4.34
CA LEU A 112 -8.34 4.37 -4.77
C LEU A 112 -8.87 5.79 -4.90
N CYS A 113 -8.00 6.78 -4.73
CA CYS A 113 -8.33 8.18 -4.94
C CYS A 113 -7.56 8.73 -6.14
N ILE A 114 -8.22 9.56 -6.95
CA ILE A 114 -7.56 10.34 -8.00
C ILE A 114 -7.45 11.78 -7.50
N ILE A 115 -6.22 12.17 -7.18
CA ILE A 115 -5.92 13.42 -6.49
C ILE A 115 -5.82 14.54 -7.52
N GLU A 116 -6.40 15.69 -7.18
CA GLU A 116 -6.36 16.91 -7.97
C GLU A 116 -4.91 17.43 -8.15
N PRO A 117 -4.61 18.06 -9.29
CA PRO A 117 -3.24 18.51 -9.61
C PRO A 117 -2.75 19.65 -8.71
N GLU A 118 -3.66 20.38 -8.05
CA GLU A 118 -3.35 21.46 -7.11
C GLU A 118 -2.96 20.95 -5.71
N ASN A 119 -3.00 19.65 -5.44
CA ASN A 119 -2.65 19.09 -4.15
C ASN A 119 -1.18 19.34 -3.83
N SER A 120 -0.93 20.21 -2.87
CA SER A 120 0.44 20.64 -2.52
C SER A 120 1.20 19.58 -1.70
N PHE A 121 0.50 18.70 -0.97
CA PHE A 121 1.12 17.66 -0.16
C PHE A 121 1.80 16.60 -1.03
N LEU A 122 1.14 16.19 -2.12
CA LEU A 122 1.67 15.21 -3.07
C LEU A 122 2.45 15.86 -4.23
N ALA A 123 2.69 17.16 -4.19
CA ALA A 123 3.42 17.85 -5.23
C ALA A 123 4.81 17.25 -5.44
N GLY A 124 5.16 16.94 -6.70
CA GLY A 124 6.44 16.33 -7.06
C GLY A 124 6.51 14.81 -6.81
N CYS A 125 5.40 14.16 -6.46
CA CYS A 125 5.31 12.71 -6.53
C CYS A 125 5.11 12.23 -7.97
N GLU A 126 5.52 10.99 -8.22
CA GLU A 126 5.18 10.24 -9.43
C GLU A 126 3.69 9.84 -9.40
N ARG A 127 3.24 9.05 -10.38
CA ARG A 127 1.83 8.65 -10.49
C ARG A 127 1.26 8.02 -9.20
N LEU A 128 2.00 7.21 -8.49
CA LEU A 128 1.68 6.76 -7.14
C LEU A 128 2.11 7.86 -6.16
N GLY A 129 1.16 8.64 -5.67
CA GLY A 129 1.40 9.75 -4.74
C GLY A 129 1.55 9.29 -3.31
N SER A 130 0.61 8.46 -2.83
CA SER A 130 0.69 7.88 -1.49
C SER A 130 0.08 6.49 -1.39
N ILE A 131 0.57 5.74 -0.39
CA ILE A 131 -0.09 4.59 0.21
C ILE A 131 -0.74 5.13 1.48
N THR A 132 -2.05 5.29 1.47
CA THR A 132 -2.80 5.89 2.56
C THR A 132 -3.42 4.80 3.42
N CYS A 133 -3.10 4.82 4.71
CA CYS A 133 -3.48 3.80 5.68
C CYS A 133 -4.40 4.40 6.76
N ASP A 134 -5.48 3.70 7.09
CA ASP A 134 -6.21 3.96 8.32
C ASP A 134 -5.31 3.53 9.49
N GLY A 135 -4.93 4.46 10.35
CA GLY A 135 -3.99 4.17 11.43
C GLY A 135 -3.80 5.35 12.38
N SER A 136 -3.37 5.03 13.59
CA SER A 136 -3.03 6.02 14.59
C SER A 136 -1.68 6.67 14.32
N ARG A 137 -1.43 7.82 14.93
CA ARG A 137 -0.13 8.48 14.93
C ARG A 137 1.01 7.57 15.41
N ALA A 138 0.71 6.69 16.39
CA ALA A 138 1.68 5.72 16.90
C ALA A 138 2.14 4.73 15.82
N THR A 139 1.24 4.35 14.91
CA THR A 139 1.57 3.48 13.78
C THR A 139 2.49 4.17 12.78
N GLY A 140 2.31 5.46 12.51
CA GLY A 140 3.27 6.20 11.70
C GLY A 140 4.68 6.26 12.32
N TYR A 141 4.79 6.43 13.64
CA TYR A 141 6.08 6.37 14.36
C TYR A 141 6.70 4.97 14.29
N PHE A 142 5.87 3.92 14.44
CA PHE A 142 6.33 2.54 14.27
C PHE A 142 6.94 2.32 12.88
N TRP A 143 6.23 2.71 11.82
CA TRP A 143 6.70 2.51 10.44
C TRP A 143 7.93 3.38 10.11
N SER A 144 8.03 4.59 10.66
CA SER A 144 9.25 5.39 10.57
C SER A 144 10.46 4.66 11.17
N ALA A 145 10.30 4.05 12.35
CA ALA A 145 11.35 3.27 12.99
C ALA A 145 11.64 1.94 12.28
N ALA A 146 10.61 1.27 11.74
CA ALA A 146 10.71 -0.01 11.05
C ALA A 146 11.50 0.09 9.75
N LEU A 147 11.19 1.12 8.94
CA LEU A 147 11.82 1.34 7.63
C LEU A 147 13.05 2.27 7.69
N GLY A 148 13.24 2.99 8.80
CA GLY A 148 14.26 4.05 8.90
C GLY A 148 13.95 5.25 8.01
N TRP A 149 12.69 5.44 7.66
CA TRP A 149 12.23 6.57 6.85
C TRP A 149 11.84 7.74 7.74
N PRO A 150 12.25 8.98 7.42
CA PRO A 150 11.91 10.14 8.23
C PRO A 150 10.40 10.42 8.20
N LEU A 151 9.88 10.89 9.34
CA LEU A 151 8.58 11.55 9.38
C LEU A 151 8.70 12.89 8.64
N VAL A 152 7.89 13.06 7.61
CA VAL A 152 7.83 14.28 6.79
C VAL A 152 6.56 15.10 7.05
N TRP A 153 5.60 14.50 7.75
CA TRP A 153 4.39 15.13 8.27
C TRP A 153 4.04 14.53 9.63
N ASP A 154 3.64 15.37 10.59
CA ASP A 154 3.26 14.96 11.94
C ASP A 154 2.38 16.06 12.58
N GLN A 155 1.12 16.17 12.13
CA GLN A 155 0.15 17.18 12.57
C GLN A 155 -1.27 16.61 12.54
N ASP A 156 -2.15 17.16 13.36
CA ASP A 156 -3.59 16.90 13.38
C ASP A 156 -3.94 15.39 13.46
N ASP A 157 -3.18 14.63 14.29
CA ASP A 157 -3.29 13.17 14.43
C ASP A 157 -2.94 12.36 13.16
N GLU A 158 -2.39 13.01 12.15
CA GLU A 158 -1.90 12.39 10.93
C GLU A 158 -0.38 12.35 10.88
N THR A 159 0.17 11.32 10.28
CA THR A 159 1.60 11.15 10.05
C THR A 159 1.89 10.72 8.63
N ALA A 160 3.03 11.12 8.11
CA ALA A 160 3.55 10.61 6.85
C ALA A 160 5.06 10.38 6.92
N ILE A 161 5.49 9.31 6.27
CA ILE A 161 6.90 9.03 6.02
C ILE A 161 7.18 9.00 4.52
N ARG A 162 8.42 9.23 4.14
CA ARG A 162 8.89 9.07 2.76
C ARG A 162 10.32 8.54 2.77
N ALA A 163 10.73 7.87 1.70
CA ALA A 163 12.10 7.39 1.55
C ALA A 163 13.11 8.54 1.79
N PRO A 164 14.27 8.28 2.45
CA PRO A 164 15.21 9.34 2.85
C PRO A 164 15.74 10.20 1.71
N ASP A 165 15.78 9.67 0.50
CA ASP A 165 16.18 10.40 -0.72
C ASP A 165 15.02 11.16 -1.39
N GLY A 166 13.82 11.12 -0.81
CA GLY A 166 12.63 11.78 -1.31
C GLY A 166 12.03 11.15 -2.57
N THR A 167 12.44 9.93 -2.94
CA THR A 167 11.87 9.20 -4.08
C THR A 167 10.63 8.39 -3.70
N GLY A 168 9.85 8.00 -4.70
CA GLY A 168 8.63 7.20 -4.52
C GLY A 168 7.50 7.92 -3.77
N PRO A 169 6.44 7.18 -3.41
CA PRO A 169 5.26 7.71 -2.74
C PRO A 169 5.50 8.02 -1.26
N PHE A 170 4.61 8.81 -0.69
CA PHE A 170 4.44 8.85 0.76
C PHE A 170 3.76 7.58 1.27
N ILE A 171 3.99 7.24 2.54
CA ILE A 171 3.10 6.34 3.29
C ILE A 171 2.50 7.17 4.42
N THR A 172 1.17 7.21 4.49
CA THR A 172 0.45 8.09 5.40
C THR A 172 -0.43 7.29 6.35
N TRP A 173 -0.60 7.77 7.56
CA TRP A 173 -1.54 7.24 8.55
C TRP A 173 -2.39 8.38 9.09
N GLY A 174 -3.66 8.17 9.10
CA GLY A 174 -4.67 9.07 9.65
C GLY A 174 -6.02 8.35 9.73
N LYS A 175 -7.04 9.06 10.23
CA LYS A 175 -8.39 8.57 10.43
C LYS A 175 -8.54 7.62 11.63
N PRO A 176 -9.76 7.50 12.19
CA PRO A 176 -9.99 6.61 13.30
C PRO A 176 -9.82 5.14 12.87
N VAL A 177 -9.07 4.40 13.67
CA VAL A 177 -8.91 2.96 13.51
C VAL A 177 -10.18 2.28 13.98
N LEU A 178 -10.97 1.78 13.05
CA LEU A 178 -12.14 0.98 13.36
C LEU A 178 -11.73 -0.45 13.77
N PRO A 179 -12.56 -1.16 14.58
CA PRO A 179 -12.30 -2.56 14.89
C PRO A 179 -12.16 -3.39 13.63
N LYS A 180 -11.10 -4.18 13.55
CA LYS A 180 -10.81 -5.02 12.41
C LYS A 180 -11.70 -6.27 12.44
N VAL A 181 -12.38 -6.58 11.35
CA VAL A 181 -13.27 -7.74 11.24
C VAL A 181 -12.74 -8.83 10.31
N MET A 182 -11.75 -8.51 9.46
CA MET A 182 -11.14 -9.46 8.53
C MET A 182 -9.64 -9.20 8.35
N LYS A 183 -8.91 -10.13 7.72
CA LYS A 183 -7.55 -9.90 7.24
C LYS A 183 -7.54 -8.76 6.23
N ASN A 184 -6.53 -7.89 6.30
CA ASN A 184 -6.34 -6.85 5.29
C ASN A 184 -6.08 -7.48 3.92
N ARG A 185 -6.80 -7.03 2.90
CA ARG A 185 -6.56 -7.44 1.51
C ARG A 185 -5.28 -6.81 0.93
N LEU A 186 -4.95 -5.60 1.41
CA LEU A 186 -3.70 -4.93 1.08
C LEU A 186 -2.76 -5.00 2.28
N HIS A 187 -1.50 -5.38 2.04
CA HIS A 187 -0.49 -5.47 3.09
C HIS A 187 0.93 -5.28 2.55
N LEU A 188 1.83 -4.86 3.42
CA LEU A 188 3.22 -4.59 3.05
C LEU A 188 4.09 -5.85 3.23
N HIS A 189 5.02 -6.06 2.30
CA HIS A 189 6.09 -7.04 2.43
C HIS A 189 7.43 -6.33 2.63
N LEU A 190 8.14 -6.78 3.64
CA LEU A 190 9.47 -6.31 4.00
C LEU A 190 10.50 -7.40 3.77
N ALA A 191 11.74 -6.98 3.53
CA ALA A 191 12.92 -7.84 3.60
C ALA A 191 13.90 -7.28 4.63
N PRO A 192 14.74 -8.14 5.24
CA PRO A 192 15.87 -7.67 6.05
C PRO A 192 16.79 -6.75 5.25
N GLU A 193 17.50 -5.84 5.90
CA GLU A 193 18.45 -4.95 5.24
C GLU A 193 19.90 -5.36 5.57
N GLY A 194 20.74 -5.36 4.56
CA GLY A 194 22.14 -5.74 4.68
C GLY A 194 22.35 -7.22 5.02
N ASP A 195 23.27 -7.53 5.94
CA ASP A 195 23.59 -8.89 6.38
C ASP A 195 22.67 -9.41 7.52
N THR A 196 21.55 -8.72 7.77
CA THR A 196 20.59 -9.09 8.83
C THR A 196 19.77 -10.29 8.38
N ASP A 197 19.62 -11.30 9.23
CA ASP A 197 18.72 -12.40 8.93
C ASP A 197 17.23 -12.05 9.24
N GLN A 198 16.31 -12.87 8.72
CA GLN A 198 14.87 -12.68 8.91
C GLN A 198 14.48 -12.63 10.41
N GLN A 199 15.05 -13.48 11.26
CA GLN A 199 14.68 -13.57 12.67
C GLN A 199 15.18 -12.35 13.46
N GLU A 200 16.34 -11.83 13.13
CA GLU A 200 16.86 -10.59 13.69
C GLU A 200 16.01 -9.38 13.28
N ALA A 201 15.62 -9.31 11.98
CA ALA A 201 14.70 -8.27 11.50
C ALA A 201 13.35 -8.34 12.22
N VAL A 202 12.77 -9.54 12.36
CA VAL A 202 11.53 -9.77 13.12
C VAL A 202 11.66 -9.36 14.57
N ALA A 203 12.75 -9.77 15.26
CA ALA A 203 12.98 -9.40 16.66
C ALA A 203 13.06 -7.88 16.85
N ARG A 204 13.73 -7.19 15.92
CA ARG A 204 13.79 -5.73 15.93
C ARG A 204 12.41 -5.10 15.73
N LEU A 205 11.64 -5.54 14.72
CA LEU A 205 10.29 -5.02 14.47
C LEU A 205 9.38 -5.20 15.70
N VAL A 206 9.47 -6.35 16.36
CA VAL A 206 8.77 -6.58 17.63
C VAL A 206 9.23 -5.62 18.73
N SER A 207 10.54 -5.34 18.80
CA SER A 207 11.08 -4.40 19.83
C SER A 207 10.60 -2.95 19.65
N VAL A 208 10.16 -2.57 18.44
CA VAL A 208 9.63 -1.23 18.16
C VAL A 208 8.10 -1.18 18.08
N GLY A 209 7.41 -2.32 18.33
CA GLY A 209 5.95 -2.33 18.51
C GLY A 209 5.15 -3.30 17.66
N ALA A 210 5.79 -4.08 16.77
CA ALA A 210 5.08 -5.12 16.05
C ALA A 210 4.66 -6.28 16.96
N THR A 211 3.56 -6.93 16.59
CA THR A 211 3.13 -8.17 17.24
C THR A 211 3.22 -9.34 16.26
N ARG A 212 3.75 -10.46 16.72
CA ARG A 212 3.84 -11.67 15.91
C ARG A 212 2.47 -12.33 15.81
N VAL A 213 2.04 -12.66 14.60
CA VAL A 213 0.82 -13.45 14.37
C VAL A 213 1.22 -14.92 14.34
N ASP A 214 0.59 -15.71 15.22
CA ASP A 214 0.76 -17.16 15.18
C ASP A 214 -0.07 -17.75 14.03
N ALA A 215 0.53 -17.88 12.87
CA ALA A 215 -0.10 -18.40 11.66
C ALA A 215 -0.12 -19.94 11.60
N GLY A 216 0.07 -20.63 12.72
CA GLY A 216 0.20 -22.09 12.79
C GLY A 216 1.57 -22.57 12.27
N ARG A 217 1.62 -23.73 11.60
CA ARG A 217 2.85 -24.17 10.93
C ARG A 217 3.12 -23.31 9.71
N GLY A 218 3.71 -22.15 9.97
CA GLY A 218 3.91 -21.09 9.00
C GLY A 218 4.83 -21.47 7.86
N ASP A 219 4.63 -20.84 6.76
CA ASP A 219 5.56 -20.73 5.65
C ASP A 219 6.90 -20.25 6.22
N VAL A 220 7.96 -21.06 6.09
CA VAL A 220 9.29 -20.71 6.60
C VAL A 220 9.91 -19.53 5.88
N ASP A 221 9.38 -19.19 4.71
CA ASP A 221 9.90 -18.13 3.86
C ASP A 221 9.29 -16.75 4.20
N ARG A 222 8.20 -16.70 4.99
CA ARG A 222 7.63 -15.45 5.48
C ARG A 222 7.14 -15.52 6.92
N VAL A 223 7.35 -14.46 7.66
CA VAL A 223 6.81 -14.25 9.01
C VAL A 223 5.76 -13.16 8.97
N VAL A 224 4.55 -13.46 9.45
CA VAL A 224 3.45 -12.49 9.53
C VAL A 224 3.52 -11.75 10.87
N LEU A 225 3.48 -10.43 10.80
CA LEU A 225 3.41 -9.52 11.93
C LEU A 225 2.20 -8.61 11.78
N THR A 226 1.81 -7.95 12.88
CA THR A 226 0.91 -6.79 12.83
C THR A 226 1.62 -5.56 13.36
N ASP A 227 1.26 -4.41 12.80
CA ASP A 227 1.63 -3.11 13.33
C ASP A 227 0.83 -2.78 14.62
N PRO A 228 1.05 -1.63 15.28
CA PRO A 228 0.34 -1.27 16.52
C PRO A 228 -1.18 -1.21 16.39
N ASP A 229 -1.71 -0.95 15.20
CA ASP A 229 -3.16 -0.90 14.95
C ASP A 229 -3.72 -2.22 14.39
N GLY A 230 -2.92 -3.29 14.37
CA GLY A 230 -3.31 -4.63 13.97
C GLY A 230 -3.35 -4.86 12.46
N ASN A 231 -2.71 -4.01 11.66
CA ASN A 231 -2.59 -4.25 10.23
C ASN A 231 -1.48 -5.26 9.96
N GLU A 232 -1.80 -6.33 9.19
CA GLU A 232 -0.83 -7.35 8.85
C GLU A 232 0.23 -6.83 7.88
N PHE A 233 1.44 -7.31 8.07
CA PHE A 233 2.55 -7.21 7.13
C PHE A 233 3.44 -8.44 7.23
N CYS A 234 4.24 -8.68 6.21
CA CYS A 234 5.12 -9.85 6.17
C CYS A 234 6.59 -9.44 6.15
N VAL A 235 7.43 -10.24 6.80
CA VAL A 235 8.89 -10.20 6.64
C VAL A 235 9.29 -11.44 5.86
N LEU A 236 9.80 -11.23 4.64
CA LEU A 236 10.23 -12.32 3.77
C LEU A 236 11.66 -12.73 4.11
N ARG A 237 11.99 -13.99 3.83
CA ARG A 237 13.35 -14.46 3.79
C ARG A 237 13.96 -14.06 2.46
N GLU A 238 15.08 -13.33 2.47
CA GLU A 238 15.89 -13.21 1.25
C GLU A 238 16.66 -14.52 1.03
N GLY A 239 16.54 -15.06 -0.21
CA GLY A 239 17.24 -16.28 -0.63
C GLY A 239 18.68 -15.99 -1.01
#